data_7cb747b8671b25b808998171b07159e2
#
_entry.id   7cb747b8671b25b808998171b07159e2
#
_cell.length_a   1.000
_cell.length_b   1.000
_cell.length_c   1.000
_cell.angle_alpha   90.00
_cell.angle_beta   90.00
_cell.angle_gamma   90.00
#
_symmetry.space_group_name_H-M   'P 1'
#
loop_
_entity.id
_entity.type
_entity.pdbx_description
1 polymer ?
#
loop_
_entity_poly.entity_id
_entity_poly.type
_entity_poly.pdbx_seq_one_letter_code
_entity_poly.pdbx_strand_id
1 'polypeptide(L)'
;MRHTARLTIAHLFVPFLLLIFMPIPVRGSDAKGNYVALGFGSEACQTFLQARSNGLDLPYRHWVTGYLTAVNKLTKDTVDMRGTTDIDGMLLSLAQYCIKHPLHTFSRAVEALIKALYPKRVTAMPQ
;
A
#
# COMPACT_ATOMS: atom_id res chain seq x y z
N MET A 1 -1.20 -80.73 17.29
CA MET A 1 -0.47 -79.85 16.37
C MET A 1 -1.29 -78.58 16.21
N ARG A 2 -0.87 -77.49 16.86
CA ARG A 2 -1.59 -76.21 16.85
C ARG A 2 -0.75 -75.20 16.06
N HIS A 3 -1.19 -74.87 14.85
CA HIS A 3 -0.58 -73.82 14.02
C HIS A 3 -1.10 -72.47 14.47
N THR A 4 -0.26 -71.68 15.17
CA THR A 4 -0.54 -70.30 15.48
C THR A 4 -0.16 -69.42 14.29
N ALA A 5 -1.16 -68.91 13.57
CA ALA A 5 -0.97 -67.92 12.53
C ALA A 5 -0.64 -66.55 13.17
N ARG A 6 0.57 -66.07 12.92
CA ARG A 6 0.96 -64.70 13.29
C ARG A 6 0.42 -63.70 12.28
N LEU A 7 -0.54 -62.90 12.69
CA LEU A 7 -1.01 -61.76 11.91
C LEU A 7 0.04 -60.64 11.93
N THR A 8 0.73 -60.41 10.84
CA THR A 8 1.60 -59.26 10.66
C THR A 8 0.75 -58.04 10.26
N ILE A 9 0.58 -57.11 11.18
CA ILE A 9 -0.09 -55.82 10.89
C ILE A 9 0.90 -54.96 10.12
N ALA A 10 0.68 -54.83 8.81
CA ALA A 10 1.40 -53.91 7.95
C ALA A 10 0.91 -52.50 8.29
N HIS A 11 1.77 -51.72 8.92
CA HIS A 11 1.52 -50.30 9.13
C HIS A 11 1.63 -49.55 7.81
N LEU A 12 0.48 -49.21 7.23
CA LEU A 12 0.36 -48.29 6.12
C LEU A 12 0.73 -46.88 6.62
N PHE A 13 1.97 -46.50 6.38
CA PHE A 13 2.40 -45.10 6.51
C PHE A 13 1.75 -44.31 5.36
N VAL A 14 0.66 -43.61 5.66
CA VAL A 14 0.11 -42.57 4.78
C VAL A 14 0.97 -41.34 4.96
N PRO A 15 1.73 -40.89 3.93
CA PRO A 15 2.43 -39.62 4.03
C PRO A 15 1.39 -38.50 4.05
N PHE A 16 1.21 -37.87 5.20
CA PHE A 16 0.42 -36.65 5.36
C PHE A 16 1.15 -35.53 4.60
N LEU A 17 0.73 -35.30 3.36
CA LEU A 17 1.23 -34.21 2.52
C LEU A 17 0.78 -32.89 3.14
N LEU A 18 1.63 -32.29 3.97
CA LEU A 18 1.46 -30.95 4.49
C LEU A 18 1.53 -29.98 3.30
N LEU A 19 0.38 -29.60 2.75
CA LEU A 19 0.23 -28.46 1.86
C LEU A 19 0.60 -27.19 2.66
N ILE A 20 1.86 -26.77 2.55
CA ILE A 20 2.32 -25.50 3.07
C ILE A 20 1.63 -24.42 2.23
N PHE A 21 0.55 -23.86 2.76
CA PHE A 21 -0.07 -22.65 2.24
C PHE A 21 0.93 -21.50 2.43
N MET A 22 1.80 -21.27 1.44
CA MET A 22 2.59 -20.06 1.40
C MET A 22 1.64 -18.90 1.09
N PRO A 23 1.51 -17.89 1.98
CA PRO A 23 0.74 -16.70 1.66
C PRO A 23 1.41 -16.01 0.47
N ILE A 24 0.74 -16.02 -0.67
CA ILE A 24 1.17 -15.27 -1.85
C ILE A 24 1.03 -13.80 -1.48
N PRO A 25 2.12 -13.00 -1.48
CA PRO A 25 2.00 -11.57 -1.22
C PRO A 25 1.15 -10.94 -2.32
N VAL A 26 -0.04 -10.47 -1.96
CA VAL A 26 -0.91 -9.72 -2.87
C VAL A 26 -0.25 -8.37 -3.13
N ARG A 27 0.40 -8.25 -4.29
CA ARG A 27 0.90 -6.97 -4.79
C ARG A 27 -0.19 -6.36 -5.68
N GLY A 28 -0.64 -5.16 -5.34
CA GLY A 28 -1.68 -4.44 -6.09
C GLY A 28 -1.19 -3.80 -7.41
N SER A 29 0.02 -4.10 -7.86
CA SER A 29 0.64 -3.60 -9.08
C SER A 29 1.17 -4.75 -9.93
N ASP A 30 1.46 -4.49 -11.22
CA ASP A 30 2.13 -5.48 -12.07
C ASP A 30 3.57 -5.81 -11.57
N ALA A 31 4.24 -6.75 -12.24
CA ALA A 31 5.59 -7.16 -11.88
C ALA A 31 6.64 -6.02 -11.97
N LYS A 32 6.33 -4.93 -12.68
CA LYS A 32 7.17 -3.74 -12.83
C LYS A 32 6.79 -2.61 -11.87
N GLY A 33 5.75 -2.81 -11.04
CA GLY A 33 5.24 -1.81 -10.12
C GLY A 33 4.27 -0.81 -10.74
N ASN A 34 3.77 -1.07 -11.96
CA ASN A 34 2.79 -0.19 -12.61
C ASN A 34 1.39 -0.45 -12.08
N TYR A 35 0.61 0.59 -11.94
CA TYR A 35 -0.82 0.53 -11.62
C TYR A 35 -1.55 1.69 -12.28
N VAL A 36 -2.87 1.59 -12.38
CA VAL A 36 -3.72 2.65 -12.92
C VAL A 36 -4.23 3.50 -11.77
N ALA A 37 -3.84 4.78 -11.74
CA ALA A 37 -4.45 5.76 -10.86
C ALA A 37 -5.77 6.24 -11.47
N LEU A 38 -6.82 6.35 -10.67
CA LEU A 38 -8.15 6.81 -11.08
C LEU A 38 -8.45 8.19 -10.49
N GLY A 39 -9.38 8.90 -11.13
CA GLY A 39 -9.84 10.21 -10.66
C GLY A 39 -8.70 11.23 -10.62
N PHE A 40 -8.67 12.06 -9.59
CA PHE A 40 -7.70 13.16 -9.44
C PHE A 40 -6.24 12.69 -9.38
N GLY A 41 -5.99 11.44 -9.06
CA GLY A 41 -4.65 10.86 -9.09
C GLY A 41 -4.06 10.74 -10.49
N SER A 42 -4.89 10.62 -11.53
CA SER A 42 -4.45 10.55 -12.93
C SER A 42 -4.17 11.91 -13.55
N GLU A 43 -4.63 13.00 -12.91
CA GLU A 43 -4.43 14.36 -13.40
C GLU A 43 -2.94 14.77 -13.37
N ALA A 44 -2.57 15.68 -14.26
CA ALA A 44 -1.22 16.23 -14.26
C ALA A 44 -0.99 17.14 -13.03
N CYS A 45 0.23 17.19 -12.54
CA CYS A 45 0.67 18.08 -11.48
C CYS A 45 0.31 19.55 -11.75
N GLN A 46 0.45 19.99 -12.98
CA GLN A 46 0.06 21.33 -13.42
C GLN A 46 -1.43 21.61 -13.17
N THR A 47 -2.33 20.63 -13.41
CA THR A 47 -3.77 20.76 -13.15
C THR A 47 -4.06 20.92 -11.66
N PHE A 48 -3.37 20.15 -10.82
CA PHE A 48 -3.43 20.32 -9.36
C PHE A 48 -2.99 21.73 -8.92
N LEU A 49 -1.86 22.23 -9.43
CA LEU A 49 -1.36 23.57 -9.08
C LEU A 49 -2.36 24.66 -9.48
N GLN A 50 -2.98 24.54 -10.65
CA GLN A 50 -4.01 25.46 -11.11
C GLN A 50 -5.27 25.40 -10.22
N ALA A 51 -5.73 24.19 -9.87
CA ALA A 51 -6.85 24.03 -8.94
C ALA A 51 -6.54 24.67 -7.59
N ARG A 52 -5.33 24.45 -7.06
CA ARG A 52 -4.89 25.02 -5.78
C ARG A 52 -4.82 26.54 -5.80
N SER A 53 -4.28 27.16 -6.85
CA SER A 53 -4.23 28.62 -7.00
C SER A 53 -5.60 29.28 -7.05
N ASN A 54 -6.61 28.54 -7.50
CA ASN A 54 -8.01 29.00 -7.58
C ASN A 54 -8.86 28.62 -6.35
N GLY A 55 -8.26 27.99 -5.31
CA GLY A 55 -8.99 27.51 -4.12
C GLY A 55 -9.91 26.31 -4.40
N LEU A 56 -9.66 25.55 -5.47
CA LEU A 56 -10.47 24.42 -5.94
C LEU A 56 -9.76 23.07 -5.72
N ASP A 57 -8.83 22.97 -4.79
CA ASP A 57 -8.02 21.77 -4.53
C ASP A 57 -8.69 20.73 -3.61
N LEU A 58 -9.92 20.96 -3.15
CA LEU A 58 -10.65 20.06 -2.27
C LEU A 58 -10.77 18.62 -2.83
N PRO A 59 -11.05 18.37 -4.11
CA PRO A 59 -11.09 17.02 -4.65
C PRO A 59 -9.74 16.29 -4.57
N TYR A 60 -8.63 17.01 -4.75
CA TYR A 60 -7.28 16.45 -4.58
C TYR A 60 -7.00 16.08 -3.13
N ARG A 61 -7.43 16.93 -2.17
CA ARG A 61 -7.37 16.63 -0.74
C ARG A 61 -8.10 15.33 -0.42
N HIS A 62 -9.32 15.16 -0.91
CA HIS A 62 -10.10 13.94 -0.69
C HIS A 62 -9.44 12.71 -1.33
N TRP A 63 -8.88 12.86 -2.53
CA TRP A 63 -8.18 11.78 -3.21
C TRP A 63 -6.95 11.33 -2.39
N VAL A 64 -6.11 12.27 -1.94
CA VAL A 64 -4.91 11.98 -1.12
C VAL A 64 -5.29 11.29 0.18
N THR A 65 -6.31 11.75 0.89
CA THR A 65 -6.73 11.15 2.17
C THR A 65 -7.25 9.73 1.99
N GLY A 66 -8.01 9.47 0.91
CA GLY A 66 -8.44 8.11 0.55
C GLY A 66 -7.27 7.20 0.19
N TYR A 67 -6.32 7.70 -0.60
CA TYR A 67 -5.11 6.98 -0.97
C TYR A 67 -4.26 6.62 0.27
N LEU A 68 -4.04 7.58 1.17
CA LEU A 68 -3.31 7.35 2.43
C LEU A 68 -4.01 6.35 3.34
N THR A 69 -5.34 6.35 3.38
CA THR A 69 -6.10 5.33 4.14
C THR A 69 -5.78 3.93 3.63
N ALA A 70 -5.73 3.75 2.31
CA ALA A 70 -5.34 2.46 1.72
C ALA A 70 -3.87 2.13 2.03
N VAL A 71 -2.96 3.10 1.94
CA VAL A 71 -1.53 2.93 2.27
C VAL A 71 -1.37 2.52 3.74
N ASN A 72 -2.06 3.17 4.68
CA ASN A 72 -2.03 2.80 6.10
C ASN A 72 -2.48 1.35 6.32
N LYS A 73 -3.56 0.94 5.64
CA LYS A 73 -4.12 -0.41 5.74
C LYS A 73 -3.21 -1.49 5.15
N LEU A 74 -2.53 -1.19 4.05
CA LEU A 74 -1.80 -2.18 3.25
C LEU A 74 -0.30 -2.23 3.54
N THR A 75 0.24 -1.19 4.19
CA THR A 75 1.67 -1.14 4.54
C THR A 75 1.90 -1.79 5.90
N LYS A 76 2.74 -2.82 5.92
CA LYS A 76 3.11 -3.52 7.16
C LYS A 76 3.67 -2.52 8.19
N ASP A 77 3.35 -2.75 9.47
CA ASP A 77 3.83 -1.96 10.60
C ASP A 77 3.57 -0.44 10.41
N THR A 78 2.36 -0.09 9.93
CA THR A 78 1.98 1.29 9.69
C THR A 78 0.57 1.55 10.23
N VAL A 79 0.47 2.48 11.17
CA VAL A 79 -0.80 2.99 11.68
C VAL A 79 -1.17 4.27 10.96
N ASP A 80 -0.21 5.19 10.81
CA ASP A 80 -0.39 6.45 10.12
C ASP A 80 0.87 6.86 9.34
N MET A 81 0.76 6.87 8.02
CA MET A 81 1.85 7.25 7.13
C MET A 81 2.24 8.73 7.26
N ARG A 82 1.33 9.57 7.75
CA ARG A 82 1.58 11.01 7.88
C ARG A 82 2.64 11.35 8.93
N GLY A 83 2.81 10.50 9.94
CA GLY A 83 3.64 10.82 11.09
C GLY A 83 3.07 12.03 11.84
N THR A 84 3.83 13.10 11.95
CA THR A 84 3.42 14.37 12.57
C THR A 84 2.94 15.42 11.58
N THR A 85 2.90 15.09 10.28
CA THR A 85 2.49 16.03 9.22
C THR A 85 0.97 16.03 9.08
N ASP A 86 0.35 17.21 9.04
CA ASP A 86 -1.07 17.35 8.74
C ASP A 86 -1.35 17.35 7.23
N ILE A 87 -2.63 17.35 6.86
CA ILE A 87 -3.04 17.31 5.46
C ILE A 87 -2.60 18.57 4.70
N ASP A 88 -2.60 19.74 5.34
CA ASP A 88 -2.20 20.98 4.70
C ASP A 88 -0.70 21.00 4.42
N GLY A 89 0.12 20.53 5.34
CA GLY A 89 1.56 20.36 5.15
C GLY A 89 1.88 19.37 4.04
N MET A 90 1.09 18.28 3.91
CA MET A 90 1.23 17.34 2.80
C MET A 90 0.87 17.99 1.47
N LEU A 91 -0.24 18.74 1.37
CA LEU A 91 -0.62 19.43 0.14
C LEU A 91 0.42 20.48 -0.27
N LEU A 92 1.05 21.15 0.70
CA LEU A 92 2.17 22.04 0.42
C LEU A 92 3.37 21.29 -0.17
N SER A 93 3.72 20.15 0.40
CA SER A 93 4.81 19.31 -0.10
C SER A 93 4.53 18.79 -1.51
N LEU A 94 3.28 18.39 -1.78
CA LEU A 94 2.83 17.97 -3.11
C LEU A 94 2.92 19.13 -4.11
N ALA A 95 2.53 20.35 -3.71
CA ALA A 95 2.67 21.52 -4.58
C ALA A 95 4.14 21.81 -4.91
N GLN A 96 5.05 21.71 -3.95
CA GLN A 96 6.48 21.87 -4.18
C GLN A 96 7.05 20.81 -5.15
N TYR A 97 6.60 19.55 -5.04
CA TYR A 97 6.95 18.52 -6.00
C TYR A 97 6.42 18.84 -7.39
N CYS A 98 5.15 19.23 -7.49
CA CYS A 98 4.48 19.50 -8.74
C CYS A 98 5.04 20.72 -9.49
N ILE A 99 5.54 21.73 -8.77
CA ILE A 99 6.26 22.88 -9.37
C ILE A 99 7.51 22.40 -10.13
N LYS A 100 8.21 21.40 -9.59
CA LYS A 100 9.42 20.83 -10.21
C LYS A 100 9.09 19.83 -11.33
N HIS A 101 7.91 19.22 -11.28
CA HIS A 101 7.51 18.12 -12.17
C HIS A 101 6.09 18.32 -12.72
N PRO A 102 5.82 19.40 -13.47
CA PRO A 102 4.45 19.79 -13.86
C PRO A 102 3.73 18.76 -14.74
N LEU A 103 4.47 17.93 -15.48
CA LEU A 103 3.93 16.90 -16.37
C LEU A 103 3.77 15.52 -15.70
N HIS A 104 4.28 15.35 -14.48
CA HIS A 104 4.03 14.11 -13.74
C HIS A 104 2.56 14.04 -13.32
N THR A 105 2.04 12.82 -13.11
CA THR A 105 0.71 12.63 -12.53
C THR A 105 0.71 13.01 -11.05
N PHE A 106 -0.43 13.44 -10.55
CA PHE A 106 -0.60 13.75 -9.13
C PHE A 106 -0.35 12.52 -8.24
N SER A 107 -0.76 11.32 -8.68
CA SER A 107 -0.44 10.07 -7.98
C SER A 107 1.06 9.87 -7.81
N ARG A 108 1.87 10.21 -8.80
CA ARG A 108 3.34 10.12 -8.72
C ARG A 108 3.92 11.09 -7.70
N ALA A 109 3.34 12.27 -7.56
CA ALA A 109 3.69 13.21 -6.50
C ALA A 109 3.36 12.63 -5.12
N VAL A 110 2.20 12.01 -4.97
CA VAL A 110 1.76 11.37 -3.71
C VAL A 110 2.67 10.19 -3.35
N GLU A 111 3.09 9.37 -4.31
CA GLU A 111 4.07 8.29 -4.06
C GLU A 111 5.41 8.82 -3.58
N ALA A 112 5.91 9.89 -4.18
CA ALA A 112 7.15 10.53 -3.74
C ALA A 112 7.04 11.07 -2.31
N LEU A 113 5.89 11.66 -1.96
CA LEU A 113 5.59 12.10 -0.60
C LEU A 113 5.57 10.93 0.38
N ILE A 114 4.87 9.83 0.06
CA ILE A 114 4.79 8.64 0.92
C ILE A 114 6.19 8.08 1.17
N LYS A 115 7.02 7.99 0.14
CA LYS A 115 8.41 7.56 0.29
C LYS A 115 9.21 8.44 1.26
N ALA A 116 8.99 9.75 1.22
CA ALA A 116 9.64 10.70 2.14
C ALA A 116 9.09 10.61 3.58
N LEU A 117 7.80 10.29 3.76
CA LEU A 117 7.15 10.16 5.05
C LEU A 117 7.41 8.80 5.72
N TYR A 118 7.67 7.76 4.94
CA TYR A 118 7.80 6.37 5.41
C TYR A 118 8.70 6.20 6.65
N PRO A 119 9.90 6.83 6.74
CA PRO A 119 10.76 6.71 7.92
C PRO A 119 10.17 7.35 9.19
N LYS A 120 9.21 8.26 9.04
CA LYS A 120 8.60 9.06 10.13
C LYS A 120 7.19 8.60 10.48
N ARG A 121 6.69 7.53 9.85
CA ARG A 121 5.33 7.02 10.05
C ARG A 121 5.10 6.55 11.47
N VAL A 122 3.88 6.61 11.93
CA VAL A 122 3.44 6.02 13.21
C VAL A 122 3.29 4.51 13.02
N THR A 123 3.95 3.73 13.87
CA THR A 123 3.97 2.26 13.80
C THR A 123 3.13 1.57 14.88
N ALA A 124 2.69 2.32 15.90
CA ALA A 124 1.84 1.82 16.97
C ALA A 124 0.80 2.87 17.37
N MET A 125 -0.38 2.42 17.82
CA MET A 125 -1.38 3.32 18.40
C MET A 125 -0.84 3.90 19.72
N PRO A 126 -1.07 5.19 20.01
CA PRO A 126 -0.80 5.74 21.35
C PRO A 126 -1.65 4.98 22.37
N GLN A 127 -1.02 4.61 23.47
CA GLN A 127 -1.70 3.96 24.60
C GLN A 127 -2.46 4.98 25.43
#